data_79caa8baf50e1e33d984d7fe637037d0
#
_entry.id   79caa8baf50e1e33d984d7fe637037d0
#
_cell.length_a   1.000
_cell.length_b   1.000
_cell.length_c   1.000
_cell.angle_alpha   90.00
_cell.angle_beta   90.00
_cell.angle_gamma   90.00
#
_symmetry.space_group_name_H-M   'P 1'
#
loop_
_entity.id
_entity.type
_entity.pdbx_description
1 polymer ?
#
loop_
_entity_poly.entity_id
_entity_poly.type
_entity_poly.pdbx_seq_one_letter_code
_entity_poly.pdbx_strand_id
1 'polypeptide(L)'
;LDTFCRIVICFDNDEAGNKAAEKCMEVLPRGKVAIARLDRNDVNDHLVLGEGELVKDRLWKARPVRPDSLINAADAWDLFTKETSKPVSDFPFPKLNEYTRGLFPSQIFTVASASGAGKSTICRELCHHFLKRNLKVGYIGLEESVQRTLQGLVGIDLNIPLHLNEDGITKDDLRIAFDNLTSTRNLFLYNHFGSLEPDVLLEQIRYLATVDGVKVVILDHISIVLSGLELDNERKAIDIIMTKLRSLSEATGIAIVLVSHLR
;
A
#
# COMPACT_ATOMS: atom_id res chain seq x y z
N LEU A 1 22.67 30.92 -22.26
CA LEU A 1 21.81 29.74 -22.44
C LEU A 1 20.40 30.07 -22.93
N ASP A 2 19.95 31.30 -22.75
CA ASP A 2 18.60 31.72 -23.18
C ASP A 2 18.44 31.80 -24.70
N THR A 3 19.54 31.87 -25.41
CA THR A 3 19.60 31.99 -26.89
C THR A 3 19.34 30.66 -27.61
N PHE A 4 19.52 29.52 -26.92
CA PHE A 4 19.35 28.20 -27.50
C PHE A 4 17.94 27.67 -27.27
N CYS A 5 17.33 27.13 -28.31
CA CYS A 5 16.02 26.47 -28.22
C CYS A 5 16.10 25.09 -27.57
N ARG A 6 17.27 24.43 -27.69
CA ARG A 6 17.51 23.06 -27.20
C ARG A 6 18.99 22.88 -26.86
N ILE A 7 19.23 22.17 -25.77
CA ILE A 7 20.57 21.79 -25.30
C ILE A 7 20.57 20.24 -25.23
N VAL A 8 21.47 19.59 -25.96
CA VAL A 8 21.61 18.14 -25.91
C VAL A 8 22.89 17.79 -25.15
N ILE A 9 22.71 17.04 -24.07
CA ILE A 9 23.82 16.49 -23.28
C ILE A 9 24.11 15.08 -23.81
N CYS A 10 25.37 14.81 -24.11
CA CYS A 10 25.85 13.50 -24.51
C CYS A 10 27.19 13.23 -23.79
N PHE A 11 27.15 12.45 -22.75
CA PHE A 11 28.31 11.97 -21.99
C PHE A 11 28.50 10.48 -22.21
N ASP A 12 29.61 9.95 -21.70
CA ASP A 12 29.92 8.54 -21.75
C ASP A 12 28.83 7.73 -21.04
N ASN A 13 28.55 6.55 -21.53
CA ASN A 13 27.49 5.67 -21.02
C ASN A 13 27.99 4.84 -19.83
N ASP A 14 28.61 5.52 -18.86
CA ASP A 14 29.12 4.96 -17.61
C ASP A 14 28.52 5.67 -16.39
N GLU A 15 28.89 5.22 -15.21
CA GLU A 15 28.40 5.81 -13.95
C GLU A 15 28.81 7.29 -13.78
N ALA A 16 30.01 7.63 -14.22
CA ALA A 16 30.55 8.99 -14.13
C ALA A 16 29.80 9.94 -15.08
N GLY A 17 29.59 9.52 -16.33
CA GLY A 17 28.84 10.27 -17.33
C GLY A 17 27.38 10.47 -16.94
N ASN A 18 26.74 9.45 -16.39
CA ASN A 18 25.36 9.56 -15.88
C ASN A 18 25.25 10.56 -14.72
N LYS A 19 26.17 10.51 -13.73
CA LYS A 19 26.22 11.49 -12.63
C LYS A 19 26.52 12.91 -13.13
N ALA A 20 27.35 13.06 -14.16
CA ALA A 20 27.64 14.36 -14.77
C ALA A 20 26.39 14.92 -15.48
N ALA A 21 25.63 14.07 -16.18
CA ALA A 21 24.37 14.48 -16.81
C ALA A 21 23.35 14.96 -15.78
N GLU A 22 23.20 14.26 -14.65
CA GLU A 22 22.31 14.67 -13.54
C GLU A 22 22.69 16.05 -12.99
N LYS A 23 23.98 16.28 -12.71
CA LYS A 23 24.46 17.58 -12.24
C LYS A 23 24.23 18.70 -13.25
N CYS A 24 24.40 18.43 -14.54
CA CYS A 24 24.07 19.42 -15.58
C CYS A 24 22.58 19.78 -15.59
N MET A 25 21.69 18.82 -15.31
CA MET A 25 20.25 19.09 -15.25
C MET A 25 19.82 19.95 -14.06
N GLU A 26 20.60 19.97 -12.98
CA GLU A 26 20.32 20.87 -11.84
C GLU A 26 20.55 22.35 -12.20
N VAL A 27 21.48 22.62 -13.12
CA VAL A 27 21.94 23.98 -13.47
C VAL A 27 21.28 24.50 -14.75
N LEU A 28 20.89 23.62 -15.65
CA LEU A 28 20.36 23.99 -16.97
C LEU A 28 18.82 24.15 -16.96
N PRO A 29 18.27 24.99 -17.85
CA PRO A 29 16.81 25.18 -17.96
C PRO A 29 16.12 23.88 -18.35
N ARG A 30 15.36 23.25 -17.41
CA ARG A 30 14.76 21.92 -17.55
C ARG A 30 13.95 21.70 -18.83
N GLY A 31 13.24 22.73 -19.33
CA GLY A 31 12.44 22.62 -20.54
C GLY A 31 13.24 22.57 -21.85
N LYS A 32 14.55 22.85 -21.81
CA LYS A 32 15.43 22.95 -23.01
C LYS A 32 16.42 21.78 -23.08
N VAL A 33 16.59 21.00 -22.03
CA VAL A 33 17.61 19.96 -21.93
C VAL A 33 17.08 18.63 -22.44
N ALA A 34 17.86 17.98 -23.29
CA ALA A 34 17.66 16.59 -23.74
C ALA A 34 18.93 15.80 -23.51
N ILE A 35 18.80 14.51 -23.20
CA ILE A 35 19.94 13.59 -23.06
C ILE A 35 19.96 12.66 -24.24
N ALA A 36 21.10 12.60 -24.95
CA ALA A 36 21.40 11.58 -25.93
C ALA A 36 22.12 10.43 -25.23
N ARG A 37 21.55 9.23 -25.25
CA ARG A 37 22.19 8.02 -24.75
C ARG A 37 22.83 7.26 -25.92
N LEU A 38 24.09 6.90 -25.75
CA LEU A 38 24.83 6.11 -26.68
C LEU A 38 24.56 4.62 -26.48
N ASP A 39 24.66 3.84 -27.55
CA ASP A 39 24.53 2.38 -27.46
C ASP A 39 25.86 1.74 -27.01
N ARG A 40 26.96 2.48 -27.08
CA ARG A 40 28.32 2.10 -26.64
C ARG A 40 28.76 3.00 -25.50
N ASN A 41 29.97 2.72 -24.97
CA ASN A 41 30.48 3.47 -23.83
C ASN A 41 30.68 4.95 -24.15
N ASP A 42 31.29 5.26 -25.28
CA ASP A 42 31.58 6.63 -25.69
C ASP A 42 31.38 6.86 -27.19
N VAL A 43 31.53 8.12 -27.64
CA VAL A 43 31.43 8.52 -29.04
C VAL A 43 32.56 7.93 -29.86
N ASN A 44 33.77 7.79 -29.27
CA ASN A 44 34.94 7.28 -29.97
C ASN A 44 34.78 5.80 -30.34
N ASP A 45 34.18 5.01 -29.46
CA ASP A 45 33.88 3.60 -29.76
C ASP A 45 32.96 3.46 -30.97
N HIS A 46 31.98 4.36 -31.12
CA HIS A 46 31.15 4.40 -32.32
C HIS A 46 31.93 4.80 -33.58
N LEU A 47 32.82 5.81 -33.47
CA LEU A 47 33.58 6.30 -34.61
C LEU A 47 34.58 5.28 -35.16
N VAL A 48 35.27 4.55 -34.26
CA VAL A 48 36.20 3.47 -34.62
C VAL A 48 35.50 2.36 -35.42
N LEU A 49 34.24 2.13 -35.16
CA LEU A 49 33.42 1.12 -35.85
C LEU A 49 32.66 1.66 -37.07
N GLY A 50 32.86 2.93 -37.44
CA GLY A 50 32.20 3.55 -38.57
C GLY A 50 30.72 3.92 -38.33
N GLU A 51 30.31 3.93 -37.09
CA GLU A 51 28.90 4.18 -36.68
C GLU A 51 28.60 5.69 -36.44
N GLY A 52 29.33 6.60 -37.07
CA GLY A 52 29.15 8.05 -36.84
C GLY A 52 27.75 8.57 -37.16
N GLU A 53 27.05 8.00 -38.14
CA GLU A 53 25.66 8.35 -38.44
C GLU A 53 24.69 7.94 -37.34
N LEU A 54 24.99 6.85 -36.63
CA LEU A 54 24.17 6.43 -35.47
C LEU A 54 24.30 7.43 -34.34
N VAL A 55 25.51 7.95 -34.08
CA VAL A 55 25.70 9.00 -33.07
C VAL A 55 24.91 10.26 -33.41
N LYS A 56 24.95 10.70 -34.67
CA LYS A 56 24.15 11.84 -35.13
C LYS A 56 22.67 11.60 -34.93
N ASP A 57 22.18 10.41 -35.28
CA ASP A 57 20.79 10.04 -35.11
C ASP A 57 20.38 10.09 -33.62
N ARG A 58 21.20 9.59 -32.70
CA ARG A 58 20.97 9.67 -31.25
C ARG A 58 20.92 11.12 -30.75
N LEU A 59 21.80 11.98 -31.22
CA LEU A 59 21.79 13.41 -30.88
C LEU A 59 20.52 14.11 -31.37
N TRP A 60 20.12 13.86 -32.62
CA TRP A 60 18.90 14.46 -33.19
C TRP A 60 17.60 13.95 -32.52
N LYS A 61 17.56 12.67 -32.21
CA LYS A 61 16.41 12.02 -31.57
C LYS A 61 16.42 12.12 -30.04
N ALA A 62 17.43 12.78 -29.45
CA ALA A 62 17.49 12.97 -28.01
C ALA A 62 16.18 13.57 -27.49
N ARG A 63 15.62 12.98 -26.45
CA ARG A 63 14.34 13.44 -25.89
C ARG A 63 14.57 14.39 -24.73
N PRO A 64 13.70 15.42 -24.55
CA PRO A 64 13.75 16.26 -23.36
C PRO A 64 13.66 15.40 -22.10
N VAL A 65 14.49 15.76 -21.12
CA VAL A 65 14.43 15.12 -19.81
C VAL A 65 13.13 15.50 -19.13
N ARG A 66 12.33 14.50 -18.85
CA ARG A 66 11.08 14.65 -18.07
C ARG A 66 11.33 14.25 -16.63
N PRO A 67 10.64 14.86 -15.66
CA PRO A 67 10.61 14.30 -14.30
C PRO A 67 10.17 12.83 -14.36
N ASP A 68 10.80 11.99 -13.55
CA ASP A 68 10.52 10.52 -13.51
C ASP A 68 9.05 10.19 -13.27
N SER A 69 8.34 11.10 -12.60
CA SER A 69 6.89 10.98 -12.36
C SER A 69 6.01 11.21 -13.60
N LEU A 70 6.57 11.72 -14.72
CA LEU A 70 5.82 12.02 -15.94
C LEU A 70 6.18 11.06 -17.07
N ILE A 71 5.24 10.19 -17.40
CA ILE A 71 5.38 9.21 -18.47
C ILE A 71 4.50 9.63 -19.66
N ASN A 72 5.03 9.53 -20.88
CA ASN A 72 4.21 9.67 -22.06
C ASN A 72 3.40 8.37 -22.24
N ALA A 73 2.09 8.48 -22.42
CA ALA A 73 1.22 7.31 -22.61
C ALA A 73 1.66 6.42 -23.78
N ALA A 74 2.23 6.99 -24.84
CA ALA A 74 2.77 6.23 -25.97
C ALA A 74 3.98 5.35 -25.60
N ASP A 75 4.73 5.73 -24.56
CA ASP A 75 5.90 4.99 -24.07
C ASP A 75 5.51 4.01 -22.92
N ALA A 76 4.24 3.91 -22.56
CA ALA A 76 3.75 3.13 -21.41
C ALA A 76 3.25 1.72 -21.77
N TRP A 77 3.59 1.18 -22.94
CA TRP A 77 3.13 -0.13 -23.40
C TRP A 77 3.47 -1.25 -22.40
N ASP A 78 4.69 -1.27 -21.87
CA ASP A 78 5.13 -2.28 -20.90
C ASP A 78 4.38 -2.17 -19.56
N LEU A 79 4.02 -0.94 -19.17
CA LEU A 79 3.17 -0.73 -17.99
C LEU A 79 1.73 -1.18 -18.25
N PHE A 80 1.21 -0.94 -19.44
CA PHE A 80 -0.15 -1.34 -19.85
C PHE A 80 -0.29 -2.87 -19.94
N THR A 81 0.73 -3.56 -20.45
CA THR A 81 0.73 -5.03 -20.62
C THR A 81 1.20 -5.78 -19.39
N LYS A 82 1.67 -5.07 -18.35
CA LYS A 82 2.06 -5.70 -17.09
C LYS A 82 0.86 -6.44 -16.49
N GLU A 83 1.08 -7.70 -16.12
CA GLU A 83 0.03 -8.51 -15.50
C GLU A 83 -0.55 -7.78 -14.29
N THR A 84 -1.88 -7.69 -14.25
CA THR A 84 -2.60 -7.15 -13.09
C THR A 84 -2.36 -8.07 -11.90
N SER A 85 -2.08 -7.49 -10.74
CA SER A 85 -1.89 -8.25 -9.49
C SER A 85 -3.12 -9.11 -9.21
N LYS A 86 -2.88 -10.34 -8.73
CA LYS A 86 -3.95 -11.21 -8.25
C LYS A 86 -4.50 -10.68 -6.92
N PRO A 87 -5.78 -10.89 -6.62
CA PRO A 87 -6.33 -10.53 -5.32
C PRO A 87 -5.59 -11.29 -4.20
N VAL A 88 -5.39 -10.62 -3.07
CA VAL A 88 -4.86 -11.23 -1.84
C VAL A 88 -5.85 -12.28 -1.32
N SER A 89 -7.15 -11.96 -1.39
CA SER A 89 -8.26 -12.84 -1.05
C SER A 89 -9.54 -12.38 -1.73
N ASP A 90 -10.51 -13.30 -1.86
CA ASP A 90 -11.92 -12.96 -2.02
C ASP A 90 -12.51 -12.52 -0.66
N PHE A 91 -13.73 -11.99 -0.69
CA PHE A 91 -14.53 -11.66 0.49
C PHE A 91 -15.51 -12.82 0.82
N PRO A 92 -15.99 -12.94 2.07
CA PRO A 92 -17.01 -13.95 2.43
C PRO A 92 -18.38 -13.68 1.80
N PHE A 93 -18.55 -12.55 1.14
CA PHE A 93 -19.82 -12.08 0.57
C PHE A 93 -19.81 -12.19 -0.96
N PRO A 94 -20.54 -13.15 -1.59
CA PRO A 94 -20.48 -13.39 -3.03
C PRO A 94 -20.76 -12.15 -3.87
N LYS A 95 -21.80 -11.37 -3.54
CA LYS A 95 -22.10 -10.13 -4.25
C LYS A 95 -21.00 -9.10 -4.20
N LEU A 96 -20.28 -9.00 -3.08
CA LEU A 96 -19.15 -8.08 -2.97
C LEU A 96 -18.04 -8.49 -3.95
N ASN A 97 -17.78 -9.78 -4.08
CA ASN A 97 -16.80 -10.30 -5.03
C ASN A 97 -17.19 -10.05 -6.51
N GLU A 98 -18.47 -10.06 -6.85
CA GLU A 98 -18.95 -9.71 -8.20
C GLU A 98 -18.53 -8.27 -8.57
N TYR A 99 -18.61 -7.34 -7.62
CA TYR A 99 -18.28 -5.93 -7.85
C TYR A 99 -16.77 -5.63 -7.71
N THR A 100 -16.10 -6.26 -6.74
CA THR A 100 -14.72 -5.90 -6.39
C THR A 100 -13.68 -6.87 -6.96
N ARG A 101 -14.07 -8.08 -7.34
CA ARG A 101 -13.21 -9.21 -7.71
C ARG A 101 -12.25 -9.65 -6.60
N GLY A 102 -12.54 -9.30 -5.35
CA GLY A 102 -11.73 -9.56 -4.16
C GLY A 102 -10.96 -8.34 -3.66
N LEU A 103 -10.10 -8.56 -2.68
CA LEU A 103 -9.21 -7.57 -2.07
C LEU A 103 -7.83 -7.67 -2.71
N PHE A 104 -7.32 -6.58 -3.29
CA PHE A 104 -6.04 -6.57 -3.99
C PHE A 104 -4.90 -6.01 -3.12
N PRO A 105 -3.63 -6.36 -3.44
CA PRO A 105 -2.47 -5.72 -2.82
C PRO A 105 -2.53 -4.20 -3.03
N SER A 106 -1.96 -3.44 -2.10
CA SER A 106 -1.93 -1.98 -2.14
C SER A 106 -3.32 -1.31 -2.19
N GLN A 107 -4.37 -2.00 -1.78
CA GLN A 107 -5.73 -1.47 -1.75
C GLN A 107 -6.15 -1.08 -0.34
N ILE A 108 -6.86 0.04 -0.22
CA ILE A 108 -7.59 0.40 0.98
C ILE A 108 -9.08 0.17 0.73
N PHE A 109 -9.65 -0.81 1.43
CA PHE A 109 -11.08 -1.11 1.41
C PHE A 109 -11.75 -0.49 2.63
N THR A 110 -12.61 0.49 2.42
CA THR A 110 -13.24 1.23 3.52
C THR A 110 -14.66 0.73 3.79
N VAL A 111 -14.93 0.37 5.05
CA VAL A 111 -16.26 0.05 5.57
C VAL A 111 -16.75 1.27 6.34
N ALA A 112 -17.77 1.94 5.81
CA ALA A 112 -18.31 3.16 6.41
C ALA A 112 -19.78 3.00 6.73
N SER A 113 -20.20 3.29 7.98
CA SER A 113 -21.61 3.34 8.39
C SER A 113 -21.78 4.13 9.69
N ALA A 114 -23.02 4.36 10.08
CA ALA A 114 -23.34 4.95 11.39
C ALA A 114 -22.88 4.05 12.56
N SER A 115 -22.80 4.61 13.77
CA SER A 115 -22.48 3.85 14.98
C SER A 115 -23.52 2.74 15.22
N GLY A 116 -23.10 1.60 15.76
CA GLY A 116 -23.98 0.47 16.07
C GLY A 116 -24.43 -0.38 14.88
N ALA A 117 -24.03 -0.06 13.64
CA ALA A 117 -24.43 -0.78 12.43
C ALA A 117 -23.68 -2.11 12.16
N GLY A 118 -22.86 -2.57 13.10
CA GLY A 118 -22.18 -3.88 13.00
C GLY A 118 -20.84 -3.84 12.25
N LYS A 119 -20.17 -2.68 12.12
CA LYS A 119 -18.87 -2.56 11.44
C LYS A 119 -17.80 -3.51 11.98
N SER A 120 -17.64 -3.53 13.32
CA SER A 120 -16.67 -4.42 13.97
C SER A 120 -17.02 -5.90 13.78
N THR A 121 -18.31 -6.24 13.67
CA THR A 121 -18.75 -7.60 13.31
C THR A 121 -18.28 -7.97 11.91
N ILE A 122 -18.50 -7.08 10.92
CA ILE A 122 -18.00 -7.29 9.56
C ILE A 122 -16.47 -7.43 9.55
N CYS A 123 -15.75 -6.61 10.31
CA CYS A 123 -14.29 -6.71 10.41
C CYS A 123 -13.83 -8.06 10.96
N ARG A 124 -14.50 -8.58 11.97
CA ARG A 124 -14.22 -9.93 12.54
C ARG A 124 -14.54 -11.03 11.53
N GLU A 125 -15.66 -10.96 10.80
CA GLU A 125 -16.00 -11.87 9.72
C GLU A 125 -14.93 -11.88 8.61
N LEU A 126 -14.47 -10.71 8.20
CA LEU A 126 -13.40 -10.57 7.22
C LEU A 126 -12.08 -11.17 7.76
N CYS A 127 -11.72 -10.86 9.00
CA CYS A 127 -10.53 -11.40 9.66
C CYS A 127 -10.56 -12.93 9.70
N HIS A 128 -11.65 -13.50 10.19
CA HIS A 128 -11.85 -14.94 10.26
C HIS A 128 -11.75 -15.61 8.88
N HIS A 129 -12.42 -15.02 7.88
CA HIS A 129 -12.36 -15.50 6.50
C HIS A 129 -10.93 -15.49 5.92
N PHE A 130 -10.15 -14.44 6.15
CA PHE A 130 -8.77 -14.36 5.69
C PHE A 130 -7.86 -15.36 6.41
N LEU A 131 -8.06 -15.56 7.72
CA LEU A 131 -7.33 -16.57 8.49
C LEU A 131 -7.63 -18.01 8.00
N LYS A 132 -8.88 -18.33 7.68
CA LYS A 132 -9.27 -19.62 7.09
C LYS A 132 -8.63 -19.87 5.71
N ARG A 133 -8.19 -18.81 5.01
CA ARG A 133 -7.39 -18.87 3.77
C ARG A 133 -5.89 -18.86 4.01
N ASN A 134 -5.49 -19.07 5.27
CA ASN A 134 -4.09 -19.11 5.68
C ASN A 134 -3.33 -17.80 5.40
N LEU A 135 -4.03 -16.65 5.39
CA LEU A 135 -3.39 -15.35 5.28
C LEU A 135 -2.94 -14.86 6.66
N LYS A 136 -1.80 -14.17 6.69
CA LYS A 136 -1.37 -13.41 7.86
C LYS A 136 -2.14 -12.09 7.92
N VAL A 137 -2.84 -11.88 9.04
CA VAL A 137 -3.75 -10.75 9.28
C VAL A 137 -3.30 -9.99 10.51
N GLY A 138 -3.14 -8.67 10.39
CA GLY A 138 -3.02 -7.76 11.51
C GLY A 138 -4.38 -7.16 11.84
N TYR A 139 -4.84 -7.26 13.08
CA TYR A 139 -6.07 -6.63 13.55
C TYR A 139 -5.75 -5.55 14.58
N ILE A 140 -5.98 -4.31 14.21
CA ILE A 140 -5.77 -3.12 15.03
C ILE A 140 -7.15 -2.60 15.44
N GLY A 141 -7.66 -3.13 16.57
CA GLY A 141 -8.91 -2.68 17.18
C GLY A 141 -8.63 -1.62 18.22
N LEU A 142 -9.01 -0.38 17.96
CA LEU A 142 -8.74 0.74 18.86
C LEU A 142 -9.91 1.02 19.85
N GLU A 143 -11.10 0.48 19.57
CA GLU A 143 -12.28 0.64 20.42
C GLU A 143 -12.47 -0.47 21.46
N GLU A 144 -11.83 -1.60 21.27
CA GLU A 144 -12.05 -2.76 22.13
C GLU A 144 -10.74 -3.42 22.58
N SER A 145 -10.81 -4.15 23.69
CA SER A 145 -9.68 -4.91 24.19
C SER A 145 -9.36 -6.12 23.29
N VAL A 146 -8.11 -6.57 23.30
CA VAL A 146 -7.67 -7.82 22.65
C VAL A 146 -8.56 -9.01 23.06
N GLN A 147 -8.94 -9.10 24.35
CA GLN A 147 -9.82 -10.13 24.84
C GLN A 147 -11.18 -10.12 24.09
N ARG A 148 -11.79 -8.94 23.94
CA ARG A 148 -13.11 -8.82 23.28
C ARG A 148 -13.01 -9.12 21.78
N THR A 149 -11.94 -8.71 21.13
CA THR A 149 -11.67 -9.08 19.74
C THR A 149 -11.53 -10.59 19.58
N LEU A 150 -10.77 -11.26 20.46
CA LEU A 150 -10.61 -12.72 20.45
C LEU A 150 -11.93 -13.44 20.71
N GLN A 151 -12.72 -13.01 21.72
CA GLN A 151 -14.05 -13.57 21.98
C GLN A 151 -14.96 -13.45 20.76
N GLY A 152 -14.92 -12.31 20.07
CA GLY A 152 -15.67 -12.11 18.83
C GLY A 152 -15.25 -13.04 17.70
N LEU A 153 -13.95 -13.24 17.49
CA LEU A 153 -13.42 -14.14 16.47
C LEU A 153 -13.69 -15.61 16.77
N VAL A 154 -13.48 -16.05 18.03
CA VAL A 154 -13.80 -17.41 18.49
C VAL A 154 -15.32 -17.65 18.40
N GLY A 155 -16.12 -16.63 18.72
CA GLY A 155 -17.57 -16.70 18.60
C GLY A 155 -18.06 -16.96 17.17
N ILE A 156 -17.37 -16.41 16.16
CA ILE A 156 -17.65 -16.71 14.75
C ILE A 156 -17.36 -18.18 14.44
N ASP A 157 -16.24 -18.70 14.88
CA ASP A 157 -15.89 -20.14 14.67
C ASP A 157 -16.91 -21.08 15.32
N LEU A 158 -17.44 -20.71 16.48
CA LEU A 158 -18.48 -21.45 17.20
C LEU A 158 -19.91 -21.12 16.73
N ASN A 159 -20.08 -20.11 15.89
CA ASN A 159 -21.37 -19.56 15.49
C ASN A 159 -22.24 -19.08 16.68
N ILE A 160 -21.62 -18.49 17.68
CA ILE A 160 -22.25 -18.03 18.93
C ILE A 160 -21.73 -16.63 19.28
N PRO A 161 -22.59 -15.71 19.73
CA PRO A 161 -22.15 -14.39 20.20
C PRO A 161 -21.58 -14.48 21.63
N LEU A 162 -20.37 -14.99 21.79
CA LEU A 162 -19.72 -15.21 23.10
C LEU A 162 -19.71 -13.99 24.02
N HIS A 163 -19.73 -12.77 23.46
CA HIS A 163 -19.77 -11.54 24.25
C HIS A 163 -21.14 -11.23 24.87
N LEU A 164 -22.19 -11.96 24.48
CA LEU A 164 -23.57 -11.81 25.00
C LEU A 164 -23.98 -13.00 25.83
N ASN A 165 -23.56 -14.19 25.47
CA ASN A 165 -23.97 -15.41 26.16
C ASN A 165 -22.94 -16.53 26.00
N GLU A 166 -22.51 -17.11 27.12
CA GLU A 166 -21.61 -18.27 27.17
C GLU A 166 -22.35 -19.56 27.64
N ASP A 167 -23.70 -19.53 27.75
CA ASP A 167 -24.45 -20.65 28.24
C ASP A 167 -24.26 -21.92 27.38
N GLY A 168 -23.94 -23.01 28.02
CA GLY A 168 -23.79 -24.32 27.39
C GLY A 168 -22.40 -24.56 26.71
N ILE A 169 -21.45 -23.60 26.82
CA ILE A 169 -20.12 -23.75 26.25
C ILE A 169 -19.14 -24.14 27.36
N THR A 170 -18.41 -25.19 27.15
CA THR A 170 -17.37 -25.59 28.09
C THR A 170 -16.05 -24.84 27.84
N LYS A 171 -15.18 -24.82 28.85
CA LYS A 171 -13.80 -24.26 28.66
C LYS A 171 -13.01 -25.04 27.61
N ASP A 172 -13.29 -26.32 27.44
CA ASP A 172 -12.64 -27.16 26.45
C ASP A 172 -13.10 -26.80 25.03
N ASP A 173 -14.39 -26.51 24.82
CA ASP A 173 -14.91 -26.02 23.54
C ASP A 173 -14.25 -24.67 23.16
N LEU A 174 -14.16 -23.75 24.12
CA LEU A 174 -13.48 -22.48 23.93
C LEU A 174 -12.00 -22.68 23.60
N ARG A 175 -11.33 -23.61 24.27
CA ARG A 175 -9.93 -23.92 24.02
C ARG A 175 -9.71 -24.49 22.61
N ILE A 176 -10.54 -25.43 22.21
CA ILE A 176 -10.49 -26.02 20.88
C ILE A 176 -10.69 -24.95 19.79
N ALA A 177 -11.71 -24.10 19.93
CA ALA A 177 -11.99 -23.06 18.96
C ALA A 177 -10.87 -21.99 18.91
N PHE A 178 -10.30 -21.63 20.06
CA PHE A 178 -9.16 -20.74 20.14
C PHE A 178 -7.92 -21.33 19.46
N ASP A 179 -7.61 -22.60 19.72
CA ASP A 179 -6.46 -23.28 19.11
C ASP A 179 -6.65 -23.42 17.60
N ASN A 180 -7.86 -23.72 17.13
CA ASN A 180 -8.18 -23.74 15.69
C ASN A 180 -7.95 -22.40 15.01
N LEU A 181 -8.31 -21.30 15.67
CA LEU A 181 -8.13 -19.94 15.16
C LEU A 181 -6.65 -19.52 15.13
N THR A 182 -5.88 -19.94 16.16
CA THR A 182 -4.53 -19.41 16.41
C THR A 182 -3.40 -20.37 16.03
N SER A 183 -3.69 -21.64 15.72
CA SER A 183 -2.71 -22.69 15.43
C SER A 183 -1.71 -22.32 14.32
N THR A 184 -2.13 -21.58 13.33
CA THR A 184 -1.29 -21.11 12.21
C THR A 184 -0.36 -19.96 12.58
N ARG A 185 -0.57 -19.30 13.72
CA ARG A 185 0.10 -18.07 14.16
C ARG A 185 -0.01 -16.91 13.14
N ASN A 186 -1.06 -16.88 12.36
CA ASN A 186 -1.29 -15.89 11.32
C ASN A 186 -2.07 -14.65 11.81
N LEU A 187 -2.54 -14.63 13.05
CA LEU A 187 -3.28 -13.53 13.65
C LEU A 187 -2.38 -12.68 14.54
N PHE A 188 -2.24 -11.41 14.21
CA PHE A 188 -1.51 -10.40 14.98
C PHE A 188 -2.50 -9.38 15.51
N LEU A 189 -2.55 -9.20 16.84
CA LEU A 189 -3.45 -8.28 17.50
C LEU A 189 -2.66 -7.11 18.10
N TYR A 190 -3.16 -5.90 17.89
CA TYR A 190 -2.57 -4.72 18.50
C TYR A 190 -3.10 -4.56 19.94
N ASN A 191 -2.20 -4.70 20.91
CA ASN A 191 -2.55 -4.61 22.32
C ASN A 191 -2.39 -3.18 22.84
N HIS A 192 -3.30 -2.31 22.45
CA HIS A 192 -3.38 -0.94 22.95
C HIS A 192 -4.84 -0.52 23.03
N PHE A 193 -5.17 0.29 24.01
CA PHE A 193 -6.50 0.85 24.18
C PHE A 193 -6.40 2.36 24.36
N GLY A 194 -7.14 3.10 23.56
CA GLY A 194 -7.17 4.57 23.60
C GLY A 194 -6.59 5.24 22.35
N SER A 195 -6.28 6.53 22.46
CA SER A 195 -5.73 7.33 21.37
C SER A 195 -4.31 6.85 21.01
N LEU A 196 -4.02 6.84 19.72
CA LEU A 196 -2.73 6.46 19.16
C LEU A 196 -2.25 7.56 18.22
N GLU A 197 -0.98 7.94 18.34
CA GLU A 197 -0.40 8.89 17.40
C GLU A 197 -0.31 8.29 16.00
N PRO A 198 -0.66 9.07 14.95
CA PRO A 198 -0.70 8.59 13.57
C PRO A 198 0.60 7.93 13.10
N ASP A 199 1.75 8.51 13.44
CA ASP A 199 3.04 8.00 12.98
C ASP A 199 3.40 6.67 13.67
N VAL A 200 3.02 6.48 14.93
CA VAL A 200 3.16 5.20 15.64
C VAL A 200 2.32 4.12 14.97
N LEU A 201 1.06 4.43 14.62
CA LEU A 201 0.19 3.49 13.89
C LEU A 201 0.82 3.06 12.55
N LEU A 202 1.33 4.01 11.78
CA LEU A 202 1.96 3.72 10.49
C LEU A 202 3.20 2.83 10.63
N GLU A 203 4.02 3.06 11.64
CA GLU A 203 5.19 2.21 11.93
C GLU A 203 4.78 0.79 12.34
N GLN A 204 3.71 0.61 13.13
CA GLN A 204 3.19 -0.72 13.47
C GLN A 204 2.70 -1.46 12.21
N ILE A 205 1.96 -0.78 11.33
CA ILE A 205 1.50 -1.38 10.07
C ILE A 205 2.70 -1.73 9.17
N ARG A 206 3.71 -0.86 9.09
CA ARG A 206 4.94 -1.11 8.35
C ARG A 206 5.66 -2.35 8.86
N TYR A 207 5.82 -2.46 10.18
CA TYR A 207 6.45 -3.61 10.83
C TYR A 207 5.72 -4.91 10.49
N LEU A 208 4.39 -4.94 10.68
CA LEU A 208 3.55 -6.09 10.33
C LEU A 208 3.73 -6.52 8.87
N ALA A 209 3.79 -5.55 7.95
CA ALA A 209 3.93 -5.83 6.53
C ALA A 209 5.32 -6.37 6.16
N THR A 210 6.38 -5.75 6.69
CA THR A 210 7.76 -5.99 6.23
C THR A 210 8.48 -7.07 7.02
N VAL A 211 8.19 -7.21 8.32
CA VAL A 211 8.85 -8.16 9.22
C VAL A 211 8.02 -9.43 9.37
N ASP A 212 6.75 -9.29 9.75
CA ASP A 212 5.87 -10.43 9.97
C ASP A 212 5.26 -11.00 8.67
N GLY A 213 5.34 -10.24 7.58
CA GLY A 213 4.82 -10.63 6.27
C GLY A 213 3.29 -10.65 6.21
N VAL A 214 2.64 -9.82 7.02
CA VAL A 214 1.18 -9.63 7.03
C VAL A 214 0.74 -9.12 5.66
N LYS A 215 -0.35 -9.69 5.13
CA LYS A 215 -0.91 -9.33 3.82
C LYS A 215 -2.12 -8.43 3.92
N VAL A 216 -2.85 -8.50 5.02
CA VAL A 216 -4.05 -7.70 5.27
C VAL A 216 -3.98 -7.11 6.67
N VAL A 217 -4.18 -5.80 6.78
CA VAL A 217 -4.42 -5.13 8.07
C VAL A 217 -5.87 -4.68 8.15
N ILE A 218 -6.53 -4.97 9.26
CA ILE A 218 -7.85 -4.46 9.60
C ILE A 218 -7.67 -3.38 10.66
N LEU A 219 -8.14 -2.16 10.39
CA LEU A 219 -8.05 -1.01 11.27
C LEU A 219 -9.47 -0.57 11.69
N ASP A 220 -9.83 -0.88 12.92
CA ASP A 220 -11.15 -0.58 13.51
C ASP A 220 -11.02 0.31 14.76
N HIS A 221 -11.26 1.61 14.69
CA HIS A 221 -11.53 2.48 13.54
C HIS A 221 -10.61 3.72 13.56
N ILE A 222 -10.46 4.37 12.41
CA ILE A 222 -9.50 5.47 12.22
C ILE A 222 -9.79 6.72 13.07
N SER A 223 -11.05 6.99 13.42
CA SER A 223 -11.42 8.22 14.14
C SER A 223 -10.85 8.30 15.55
N ILE A 224 -10.44 7.18 16.17
CA ILE A 224 -9.81 7.19 17.50
C ILE A 224 -8.39 7.78 17.44
N VAL A 225 -7.69 7.58 16.34
CA VAL A 225 -6.35 8.16 16.11
C VAL A 225 -6.41 9.69 16.13
N LEU A 226 -7.60 10.25 15.94
CA LEU A 226 -7.87 11.68 15.81
C LEU A 226 -8.63 12.25 17.00
N SER A 227 -8.95 11.42 18.00
CA SER A 227 -9.71 11.83 19.17
C SER A 227 -8.92 12.88 19.96
N GLY A 228 -9.52 14.06 20.16
CA GLY A 228 -8.91 15.20 20.86
C GLY A 228 -8.53 16.39 19.97
N LEU A 229 -8.73 16.28 18.65
CA LEU A 229 -8.58 17.41 17.74
C LEU A 229 -9.89 18.19 17.58
N GLU A 230 -9.79 19.51 17.33
CA GLU A 230 -10.95 20.32 16.93
C GLU A 230 -11.48 19.84 15.56
N LEU A 231 -12.79 20.00 15.29
CA LEU A 231 -13.47 19.46 14.10
C LEU A 231 -12.81 19.84 12.77
N ASP A 232 -12.33 21.07 12.61
CA ASP A 232 -11.64 21.50 11.39
C ASP A 232 -10.25 20.84 11.25
N ASN A 233 -9.60 20.56 12.36
CA ASN A 233 -8.32 19.87 12.40
C ASN A 233 -8.49 18.37 12.20
N GLU A 234 -9.60 17.77 12.66
CA GLU A 234 -9.91 16.35 12.50
C GLU A 234 -10.01 15.97 11.00
N ARG A 235 -10.72 16.78 10.20
CA ARG A 235 -10.86 16.50 8.75
C ARG A 235 -9.51 16.55 8.04
N LYS A 236 -8.70 17.58 8.30
CA LYS A 236 -7.33 17.68 7.73
C LYS A 236 -6.45 16.51 8.17
N ALA A 237 -6.55 16.10 9.42
CA ALA A 237 -5.78 14.98 9.94
C ALA A 237 -6.20 13.64 9.32
N ILE A 238 -7.50 13.42 9.05
CA ILE A 238 -8.00 12.27 8.27
C ILE A 238 -7.34 12.25 6.89
N ASP A 239 -7.37 13.36 6.17
CA ASP A 239 -6.81 13.45 4.82
C ASP A 239 -5.30 13.13 4.81
N ILE A 240 -4.57 13.63 5.80
CA ILE A 240 -3.13 13.37 5.97
C ILE A 240 -2.89 11.89 6.25
N ILE A 241 -3.64 11.28 7.21
CA ILE A 241 -3.48 9.86 7.55
C ILE A 241 -3.84 8.98 6.37
N MET A 242 -4.94 9.26 5.66
CA MET A 242 -5.34 8.50 4.49
C MET A 242 -4.28 8.55 3.38
N THR A 243 -3.67 9.72 3.18
CA THR A 243 -2.55 9.87 2.24
C THR A 243 -1.34 9.03 2.66
N LYS A 244 -0.97 9.06 3.95
CA LYS A 244 0.13 8.27 4.48
C LYS A 244 -0.15 6.76 4.42
N LEU A 245 -1.37 6.32 4.76
CA LEU A 245 -1.81 4.92 4.64
C LEU A 245 -1.77 4.45 3.19
N ARG A 246 -2.21 5.29 2.25
CA ARG A 246 -2.14 4.97 0.83
C ARG A 246 -0.69 4.78 0.37
N SER A 247 0.19 5.72 0.72
CA SER A 247 1.62 5.62 0.40
C SER A 247 2.27 4.38 1.02
N LEU A 248 1.93 4.06 2.27
CA LEU A 248 2.41 2.87 2.96
C LEU A 248 1.93 1.59 2.29
N SER A 249 0.65 1.53 1.94
CA SER A 249 0.03 0.40 1.25
C SER A 249 0.69 0.14 -0.12
N GLU A 250 0.95 1.19 -0.90
CA GLU A 250 1.68 1.09 -2.17
C GLU A 250 3.13 0.61 -1.99
N ALA A 251 3.84 1.17 -0.99
CA ALA A 251 5.24 0.83 -0.76
C ALA A 251 5.44 -0.61 -0.25
N THR A 252 4.48 -1.17 0.48
CA THR A 252 4.59 -2.49 1.13
C THR A 252 3.80 -3.60 0.44
N GLY A 253 2.87 -3.23 -0.43
CA GLY A 253 1.94 -4.20 -1.06
C GLY A 253 0.84 -4.69 -0.11
N ILE A 254 0.73 -4.17 1.12
CA ILE A 254 -0.28 -4.59 2.09
C ILE A 254 -1.66 -4.08 1.68
N ALA A 255 -2.69 -4.92 1.86
CA ALA A 255 -4.07 -4.48 1.76
C ALA A 255 -4.58 -3.99 3.13
N ILE A 256 -5.37 -2.94 3.16
CA ILE A 256 -5.91 -2.36 4.39
C ILE A 256 -7.44 -2.38 4.33
N VAL A 257 -8.06 -3.01 5.31
CA VAL A 257 -9.51 -2.86 5.58
C VAL A 257 -9.67 -1.81 6.66
N LEU A 258 -10.30 -0.69 6.30
CA LEU A 258 -10.42 0.48 7.16
C LEU A 258 -11.87 0.68 7.58
N VAL A 259 -12.12 0.89 8.86
CA VAL A 259 -13.44 1.30 9.37
C VAL A 259 -13.49 2.81 9.58
N SER A 260 -14.58 3.41 9.12
CA SER A 260 -14.89 4.83 9.34
C SER A 260 -16.33 5.01 9.81
N HIS A 261 -16.53 5.96 10.72
CA HIS A 261 -17.88 6.41 11.12
C HIS A 261 -18.37 7.48 10.15
N LEU A 262 -19.61 7.29 9.65
CA LEU A 262 -20.35 8.36 8.99
C LEU A 262 -21.02 9.22 10.06
N ARG A 263 -20.80 10.51 10.00
CA ARG A 263 -21.50 11.52 10.79
C ARG A 263 -22.63 12.14 9.99
#